data_b6e843b6a42627dcb7e132edb197b2b1
#
_entry.id   b6e843b6a42627dcb7e132edb197b2b1
#
_cell.length_a   1.000
_cell.length_b   1.000
_cell.length_c   1.000
_cell.angle_alpha   90.00
_cell.angle_beta   90.00
_cell.angle_gamma   90.00
#
_symmetry.space_group_name_H-M   'P 1'
#
loop_
_entity.id
_entity.type
_entity.pdbx_description
1 polymer ?
#
loop_
_entity_poly.entity_id
_entity_poly.type
_entity_poly.pdbx_seq_one_letter_code
_entity_poly.pdbx_strand_id
1 'polypeptide(L)'
;GSVSPEDFIRYAEEAAKSDLSARLEIARKRWESGERSLELVQEYVVELLQRIHPDQVKDCLLSYFSTLTEEQLQQKENYLLMRGFMRIPEDNIVFGFLNRYPDIYQGYEKGDDFWVNMYRMMVRAGSANLKNPEKYRAHLEMVRKTKSCYAPMYLEILDMERTLFEKNFQQGMALARKVADKYGDKHPYLYRQFFYTLIIAGFFDDSVTDPELIEQAIGMAGKALEHSPCKETLLYLAAAHAKSGDYKKAYELMASEPFFPAPVLSTALYPYLHLHA
;
A
#
# COMPACT_ATOMS: atom_id res chain seq x y z
N GLY A 1 -30.64 17.41 -41.41
CA GLY A 1 -29.68 16.32 -41.48
C GLY A 1 -29.63 15.63 -40.14
N SER A 2 -29.73 14.32 -40.05
CA SER A 2 -29.56 13.55 -38.83
C SER A 2 -28.06 13.49 -38.51
N VAL A 3 -27.68 13.87 -37.28
CA VAL A 3 -26.33 13.70 -36.80
C VAL A 3 -26.11 12.20 -36.58
N SER A 4 -24.97 11.66 -37.02
CA SER A 4 -24.66 10.25 -36.79
C SER A 4 -24.37 9.99 -35.27
N PRO A 5 -24.56 8.77 -34.75
CA PRO A 5 -24.20 8.44 -33.37
C PRO A 5 -22.75 8.75 -33.05
N GLU A 6 -21.82 8.54 -34.00
CA GLU A 6 -20.41 8.83 -33.87
C GLU A 6 -20.14 10.35 -33.75
N ASP A 7 -20.84 11.15 -34.60
CA ASP A 7 -20.74 12.61 -34.53
C ASP A 7 -21.31 13.14 -33.24
N PHE A 8 -22.41 12.57 -32.73
CA PHE A 8 -22.96 12.94 -31.42
C PHE A 8 -21.98 12.68 -30.28
N ILE A 9 -21.34 11.51 -30.26
CA ILE A 9 -20.34 11.16 -29.27
C ILE A 9 -19.16 12.14 -29.35
N ARG A 10 -18.65 12.40 -30.57
CA ARG A 10 -17.55 13.36 -30.78
C ARG A 10 -17.89 14.76 -30.25
N TYR A 11 -19.08 15.28 -30.58
CA TYR A 11 -19.53 16.60 -30.11
C TYR A 11 -19.72 16.63 -28.59
N ALA A 12 -20.21 15.56 -27.98
CA ALA A 12 -20.31 15.45 -26.53
C ALA A 12 -18.94 15.46 -25.85
N GLU A 13 -17.95 14.73 -26.41
CA GLU A 13 -16.57 14.74 -25.94
C GLU A 13 -15.88 16.11 -26.10
N GLU A 14 -16.07 16.78 -27.22
CA GLU A 14 -15.55 18.12 -27.48
C GLU A 14 -16.17 19.16 -26.53
N ALA A 15 -17.49 19.10 -26.31
CA ALA A 15 -18.19 19.95 -25.35
C ALA A 15 -17.71 19.72 -23.92
N ALA A 16 -17.53 18.45 -23.51
CA ALA A 16 -17.03 18.10 -22.19
C ALA A 16 -15.58 18.57 -21.97
N LYS A 17 -14.72 18.46 -22.98
CA LYS A 17 -13.35 19.00 -22.95
C LYS A 17 -13.33 20.52 -22.84
N SER A 18 -14.19 21.22 -23.59
CA SER A 18 -14.32 22.68 -23.55
C SER A 18 -14.79 23.16 -22.17
N ASP A 19 -15.78 22.49 -21.59
CA ASP A 19 -16.26 22.82 -20.24
C ASP A 19 -15.17 22.60 -19.17
N LEU A 20 -14.46 21.48 -19.22
CA LEU A 20 -13.35 21.20 -18.32
C LEU A 20 -12.23 22.26 -18.42
N SER A 21 -11.89 22.69 -19.62
CA SER A 21 -10.86 23.70 -19.84
C SER A 21 -11.29 25.07 -19.30
N ALA A 22 -12.56 25.46 -19.50
CA ALA A 22 -13.10 26.69 -18.96
C ALA A 22 -13.14 26.69 -17.42
N ARG A 23 -13.58 25.61 -16.82
CA ARG A 23 -13.58 25.40 -15.36
C ARG A 23 -12.16 25.45 -14.80
N LEU A 24 -11.20 24.79 -15.47
CA LEU A 24 -9.79 24.81 -15.05
C LEU A 24 -9.25 26.24 -15.04
N GLU A 25 -9.54 27.02 -16.06
CA GLU A 25 -9.07 28.41 -16.15
C GLU A 25 -9.66 29.33 -15.05
N ILE A 26 -10.94 29.13 -14.73
CA ILE A 26 -11.59 29.86 -13.62
C ILE A 26 -10.95 29.47 -12.28
N ALA A 27 -10.82 28.17 -12.02
CA ALA A 27 -10.24 27.66 -10.78
C ALA A 27 -8.77 28.07 -10.65
N ARG A 28 -8.00 28.07 -11.75
CA ARG A 28 -6.62 28.55 -11.79
C ARG A 28 -6.51 30.03 -11.40
N LYS A 29 -7.36 30.90 -11.92
CA LYS A 29 -7.36 32.31 -11.55
C LYS A 29 -7.65 32.55 -10.05
N ARG A 30 -8.59 31.81 -9.49
CA ARG A 30 -8.85 31.82 -8.03
C ARG A 30 -7.61 31.38 -7.25
N TRP A 31 -6.95 30.32 -7.71
CA TRP A 31 -5.71 29.81 -7.10
C TRP A 31 -4.57 30.85 -7.17
N GLU A 32 -4.37 31.47 -8.34
CA GLU A 32 -3.35 32.49 -8.57
C GLU A 32 -3.63 33.78 -7.77
N SER A 33 -4.89 34.10 -7.48
CA SER A 33 -5.27 35.18 -6.58
C SER A 33 -4.98 34.93 -5.10
N GLY A 34 -4.49 33.72 -4.75
CA GLY A 34 -4.11 33.34 -3.40
C GLY A 34 -5.20 32.62 -2.60
N GLU A 35 -6.34 32.32 -3.22
CA GLU A 35 -7.37 31.52 -2.54
C GLU A 35 -6.87 30.09 -2.29
N ARG A 36 -7.10 29.61 -1.04
CA ARG A 36 -6.65 28.29 -0.56
C ARG A 36 -7.76 27.61 0.27
N SER A 37 -9.02 27.73 -0.19
CA SER A 37 -10.13 26.98 0.44
C SER A 37 -10.05 25.49 0.10
N LEU A 38 -10.52 24.64 0.99
CA LEU A 38 -10.61 23.19 0.74
C LEU A 38 -11.45 22.88 -0.50
N GLU A 39 -12.56 23.65 -0.70
CA GLU A 39 -13.42 23.52 -1.86
C GLU A 39 -12.68 23.78 -3.17
N LEU A 40 -11.91 24.88 -3.23
CA LEU A 40 -11.09 25.17 -4.41
C LEU A 40 -10.03 24.09 -4.65
N VAL A 41 -9.41 23.56 -3.60
CA VAL A 41 -8.41 22.49 -3.76
C VAL A 41 -9.04 21.20 -4.31
N GLN A 42 -10.22 20.85 -3.84
CA GLN A 42 -10.95 19.68 -4.35
C GLN A 42 -11.31 19.89 -5.83
N GLU A 43 -11.89 21.03 -6.19
CA GLU A 43 -12.22 21.35 -7.58
C GLU A 43 -10.97 21.47 -8.45
N TYR A 44 -10.04 22.35 -8.09
CA TYR A 44 -8.89 22.69 -8.95
C TYR A 44 -7.87 21.56 -9.02
N VAL A 45 -7.44 21.03 -7.87
CA VAL A 45 -6.33 20.08 -7.84
C VAL A 45 -6.83 18.65 -8.11
N VAL A 46 -7.89 18.21 -7.41
CA VAL A 46 -8.34 16.81 -7.47
C VAL A 46 -9.16 16.55 -8.72
N GLU A 47 -10.10 17.43 -9.09
CA GLU A 47 -10.99 17.16 -10.21
C GLU A 47 -10.41 17.58 -11.57
N LEU A 48 -9.77 18.74 -11.64
CA LEU A 48 -9.35 19.35 -12.91
C LEU A 48 -7.87 19.11 -13.18
N LEU A 49 -6.98 19.54 -12.27
CA LEU A 49 -5.54 19.50 -12.52
C LEU A 49 -5.03 18.05 -12.64
N GLN A 50 -5.50 17.13 -11.81
CA GLN A 50 -5.10 15.72 -11.87
C GLN A 50 -5.44 15.06 -13.22
N ARG A 51 -6.50 15.52 -13.90
CA ARG A 51 -6.91 14.99 -15.22
C ARG A 51 -6.16 15.61 -16.37
N ILE A 52 -5.79 16.88 -16.25
CA ILE A 52 -5.26 17.69 -17.37
C ILE A 52 -3.75 17.90 -17.24
N HIS A 53 -3.27 18.17 -16.02
CA HIS A 53 -1.87 18.47 -15.72
C HIS A 53 -1.42 17.75 -14.42
N PRO A 54 -1.33 16.40 -14.42
CA PRO A 54 -1.02 15.63 -13.23
C PRO A 54 0.35 15.96 -12.62
N ASP A 55 1.29 16.46 -13.42
CA ASP A 55 2.61 16.95 -13.02
C ASP A 55 2.57 18.15 -12.06
N GLN A 56 1.53 18.96 -12.10
CA GLN A 56 1.38 20.17 -11.27
C GLN A 56 0.66 19.91 -9.94
N VAL A 57 0.01 18.76 -9.80
CA VAL A 57 -0.78 18.41 -8.60
C VAL A 57 0.04 18.48 -7.32
N LYS A 58 1.27 18.00 -7.38
CA LYS A 58 2.19 17.99 -6.24
C LYS A 58 2.43 19.36 -5.66
N ASP A 59 2.83 20.31 -6.48
CA ASP A 59 3.19 21.65 -6.03
C ASP A 59 1.98 22.41 -5.48
N CYS A 60 0.81 22.21 -6.10
CA CYS A 60 -0.44 22.77 -5.60
C CYS A 60 -0.82 22.21 -4.22
N LEU A 61 -0.71 20.88 -4.01
CA LEU A 61 -0.99 20.27 -2.72
C LEU A 61 0.00 20.70 -1.63
N LEU A 62 1.29 20.76 -1.94
CA LEU A 62 2.30 21.26 -1.02
C LEU A 62 2.02 22.71 -0.62
N SER A 63 1.67 23.55 -1.61
CA SER A 63 1.27 24.93 -1.36
C SER A 63 0.08 25.01 -0.42
N TYR A 64 -0.98 24.23 -0.67
CA TYR A 64 -2.16 24.21 0.19
C TYR A 64 -1.84 23.75 1.62
N PHE A 65 -1.25 22.57 1.79
CA PHE A 65 -0.95 22.03 3.13
C PHE A 65 0.00 22.92 3.92
N SER A 66 0.86 23.68 3.25
CA SER A 66 1.76 24.64 3.91
C SER A 66 1.04 25.87 4.46
N THR A 67 -0.18 26.14 4.01
CA THR A 67 -1.01 27.27 4.53
C THR A 67 -1.87 26.87 5.73
N LEU A 68 -2.02 25.57 6.00
CA LEU A 68 -2.88 25.08 7.05
C LEU A 68 -2.24 25.21 8.44
N THR A 69 -3.06 25.59 9.42
CA THR A 69 -2.65 25.48 10.84
C THR A 69 -2.57 24.01 11.29
N GLU A 70 -1.96 23.78 12.44
CA GLU A 70 -1.86 22.43 13.03
C GLU A 70 -3.24 21.84 13.31
N GLU A 71 -4.22 22.66 13.76
CA GLU A 71 -5.60 22.23 13.97
C GLU A 71 -6.31 21.87 12.66
N GLN A 72 -6.06 22.66 11.60
CA GLN A 72 -6.63 22.37 10.28
C GLN A 72 -6.04 21.10 9.68
N LEU A 73 -4.72 20.85 9.85
CA LEU A 73 -4.08 19.61 9.41
C LEU A 73 -4.71 18.38 10.07
N GLN A 74 -5.16 18.50 11.32
CA GLN A 74 -5.80 17.40 12.04
C GLN A 74 -7.26 17.15 11.64
N GLN A 75 -7.91 18.06 10.88
CA GLN A 75 -9.30 17.88 10.48
C GLN A 75 -9.47 16.72 9.49
N LYS A 76 -10.59 16.02 9.64
CA LYS A 76 -10.93 14.83 8.83
C LYS A 76 -10.96 15.13 7.35
N GLU A 77 -11.46 16.28 6.94
CA GLU A 77 -11.57 16.70 5.55
C GLU A 77 -10.20 16.85 4.90
N ASN A 78 -9.24 17.46 5.60
CA ASN A 78 -7.86 17.59 5.13
C ASN A 78 -7.15 16.22 5.12
N TYR A 79 -7.41 15.36 6.11
CA TYR A 79 -6.93 13.99 6.09
C TYR A 79 -7.46 13.20 4.89
N LEU A 80 -8.75 13.30 4.56
CA LEU A 80 -9.32 12.60 3.41
C LEU A 80 -8.71 13.07 2.09
N LEU A 81 -8.36 14.35 1.97
CA LEU A 81 -7.60 14.85 0.84
C LEU A 81 -6.20 14.23 0.79
N MET A 82 -5.45 14.24 1.90
CA MET A 82 -4.14 13.57 2.00
C MET A 82 -4.22 12.08 1.65
N ARG A 83 -5.26 11.39 2.13
CA ARG A 83 -5.51 9.97 1.87
C ARG A 83 -5.60 9.65 0.37
N GLY A 84 -6.23 10.50 -0.41
CA GLY A 84 -6.32 10.36 -1.88
C GLY A 84 -4.96 10.23 -2.56
N PHE A 85 -3.92 10.80 -1.96
CA PHE A 85 -2.56 10.83 -2.49
C PHE A 85 -1.59 9.85 -1.77
N MET A 86 -2.06 9.08 -0.79
CA MET A 86 -1.23 8.07 -0.08
C MET A 86 -0.67 6.97 -1.00
N ARG A 87 -1.24 6.80 -2.19
CA ARG A 87 -0.86 5.73 -3.13
C ARG A 87 0.19 6.13 -4.16
N ILE A 88 0.64 7.38 -4.17
CA ILE A 88 1.65 7.86 -5.11
C ILE A 88 3.04 7.57 -4.51
N PRO A 89 3.79 6.56 -5.04
CA PRO A 89 4.99 6.06 -4.35
C PRO A 89 6.18 6.99 -4.42
N GLU A 90 6.33 7.74 -5.51
CA GLU A 90 7.62 8.32 -5.88
C GLU A 90 7.85 9.72 -5.32
N ASP A 91 6.78 10.42 -4.95
CA ASP A 91 6.83 11.77 -4.43
C ASP A 91 5.84 11.93 -3.27
N ASN A 92 6.20 11.38 -2.13
CA ASN A 92 5.27 11.31 -1.01
C ASN A 92 5.04 12.66 -0.34
N ILE A 93 4.31 13.52 -1.04
CA ILE A 93 3.96 14.87 -0.64
C ILE A 93 3.30 14.91 0.73
N VAL A 94 2.39 13.95 0.94
CA VAL A 94 1.56 13.88 2.15
C VAL A 94 2.27 13.19 3.30
N PHE A 95 3.37 12.50 3.02
CA PHE A 95 4.10 11.69 3.98
C PHE A 95 4.53 12.47 5.23
N GLY A 96 5.12 13.65 5.04
CA GLY A 96 5.54 14.50 6.13
C GLY A 96 4.38 14.98 7.01
N PHE A 97 3.22 15.21 6.41
CA PHE A 97 2.02 15.64 7.12
C PHE A 97 1.36 14.48 7.86
N LEU A 98 1.17 13.32 7.21
CA LEU A 98 0.56 12.13 7.81
C LEU A 98 1.32 11.60 9.02
N ASN A 99 2.64 11.77 9.04
CA ASN A 99 3.45 11.34 10.18
C ASN A 99 3.42 12.29 11.38
N ARG A 100 2.79 13.46 11.26
CA ARG A 100 2.67 14.38 12.40
C ARG A 100 1.63 13.91 13.42
N TYR A 101 0.49 13.38 12.94
CA TYR A 101 -0.67 13.05 13.77
C TYR A 101 -1.25 11.67 13.46
N PRO A 102 -0.42 10.60 13.43
CA PRO A 102 -0.87 9.28 12.98
C PRO A 102 -2.01 8.71 13.85
N ASP A 103 -1.98 8.95 15.17
CA ASP A 103 -3.00 8.44 16.08
C ASP A 103 -4.37 9.13 15.86
N ILE A 104 -4.39 10.39 15.44
CA ILE A 104 -5.61 11.11 15.08
C ILE A 104 -6.16 10.57 13.76
N TYR A 105 -5.30 10.43 12.76
CA TYR A 105 -5.71 9.97 11.44
C TYR A 105 -6.16 8.51 11.42
N GLN A 106 -5.56 7.66 12.27
CA GLN A 106 -6.07 6.31 12.48
C GLN A 106 -7.53 6.31 12.94
N GLY A 107 -7.92 7.25 13.79
CA GLY A 107 -9.31 7.39 14.25
C GLY A 107 -10.33 7.74 13.15
N TYR A 108 -9.88 8.18 11.98
CA TYR A 108 -10.75 8.47 10.82
C TYR A 108 -10.93 7.28 9.87
N GLU A 109 -10.17 6.22 10.07
CA GLU A 109 -10.21 4.99 9.26
C GLU A 109 -10.86 3.83 10.01
N LYS A 110 -11.18 2.79 9.26
CA LYS A 110 -11.69 1.54 9.84
C LYS A 110 -10.54 0.56 10.09
N GLY A 111 -10.51 -0.01 11.28
CA GLY A 111 -9.52 -1.02 11.63
C GLY A 111 -8.08 -0.56 11.34
N ASP A 112 -7.34 -1.36 10.57
CA ASP A 112 -5.94 -1.12 10.27
C ASP A 112 -5.70 -0.36 8.95
N ASP A 113 -6.73 0.15 8.29
CA ASP A 113 -6.62 0.75 6.94
C ASP A 113 -5.58 1.87 6.88
N PHE A 114 -5.52 2.73 7.89
CA PHE A 114 -4.52 3.78 7.98
C PHE A 114 -3.09 3.18 7.98
N TRP A 115 -2.84 2.20 8.85
CA TRP A 115 -1.52 1.59 9.02
C TRP A 115 -1.10 0.79 7.80
N VAL A 116 -2.02 0.10 7.15
CA VAL A 116 -1.78 -0.60 5.88
C VAL A 116 -1.37 0.37 4.79
N ASN A 117 -2.01 1.52 4.69
CA ASN A 117 -1.64 2.55 3.74
C ASN A 117 -0.27 3.18 4.08
N MET A 118 0.00 3.48 5.35
CA MET A 118 1.31 3.95 5.80
C MET A 118 2.41 2.94 5.50
N TYR A 119 2.17 1.65 5.75
CA TYR A 119 3.08 0.57 5.39
C TYR A 119 3.40 0.58 3.88
N ARG A 120 2.37 0.70 3.04
CA ARG A 120 2.56 0.76 1.58
C ARG A 120 3.44 1.92 1.16
N MET A 121 3.23 3.08 1.73
CA MET A 121 4.03 4.27 1.42
C MET A 121 5.48 4.17 1.92
N MET A 122 5.65 3.70 3.16
CA MET A 122 6.93 3.70 3.85
C MET A 122 7.81 2.53 3.47
N VAL A 123 7.21 1.35 3.38
CA VAL A 123 7.94 0.11 3.19
C VAL A 123 7.90 -0.31 1.72
N ARG A 124 6.72 -0.46 1.13
CA ARG A 124 6.58 -0.93 -0.26
C ARG A 124 7.23 -0.01 -1.29
N ALA A 125 7.13 1.31 -1.10
CA ALA A 125 7.84 2.26 -1.97
C ALA A 125 9.36 2.12 -1.84
N GLY A 126 9.88 1.87 -0.63
CA GLY A 126 11.29 1.58 -0.41
C GLY A 126 11.73 0.28 -1.07
N SER A 127 10.97 -0.80 -0.84
CA SER A 127 11.26 -2.13 -1.38
C SER A 127 11.21 -2.16 -2.92
N ALA A 128 10.36 -1.37 -3.55
CA ALA A 128 10.35 -1.20 -5.00
C ALA A 128 11.67 -0.64 -5.56
N ASN A 129 12.46 0.03 -4.73
CA ASN A 129 13.75 0.60 -5.10
C ASN A 129 14.96 -0.28 -4.72
N LEU A 130 14.77 -1.50 -4.24
CA LEU A 130 15.87 -2.39 -3.81
C LEU A 130 16.92 -2.64 -4.91
N LYS A 131 16.50 -2.67 -6.17
CA LYS A 131 17.41 -2.82 -7.33
C LYS A 131 18.15 -1.52 -7.69
N ASN A 132 17.81 -0.39 -7.07
CA ASN A 132 18.46 0.90 -7.28
C ASN A 132 19.00 1.43 -5.94
N PRO A 133 20.28 1.21 -5.61
CA PRO A 133 20.84 1.55 -4.31
C PRO A 133 20.75 3.05 -3.95
N GLU A 134 20.79 3.94 -4.94
CA GLU A 134 20.70 5.39 -4.70
C GLU A 134 19.27 5.78 -4.29
N LYS A 135 18.27 5.32 -5.06
CA LYS A 135 16.85 5.56 -4.74
C LYS A 135 16.47 4.92 -3.40
N TYR A 136 16.94 3.70 -3.14
CA TYR A 136 16.71 3.02 -1.86
C TYR A 136 17.31 3.81 -0.69
N ARG A 137 18.55 4.28 -0.81
CA ARG A 137 19.20 5.11 0.20
C ARG A 137 18.46 6.42 0.43
N ALA A 138 18.05 7.10 -0.64
CA ALA A 138 17.26 8.32 -0.55
C ALA A 138 15.93 8.08 0.19
N HIS A 139 15.27 6.94 -0.06
CA HIS A 139 14.06 6.56 0.64
C HIS A 139 14.30 6.31 2.14
N LEU A 140 15.37 5.59 2.51
CA LEU A 140 15.75 5.39 3.91
C LEU A 140 16.01 6.71 4.63
N GLU A 141 16.70 7.66 3.98
CA GLU A 141 16.93 9.00 4.54
C GLU A 141 15.62 9.79 4.72
N MET A 142 14.69 9.67 3.76
CA MET A 142 13.36 10.26 3.89
C MET A 142 12.63 9.70 5.11
N VAL A 143 12.61 8.37 5.30
CA VAL A 143 11.99 7.72 6.47
C VAL A 143 12.66 8.20 7.78
N ARG A 144 14.00 8.28 7.83
CA ARG A 144 14.73 8.77 9.00
C ARG A 144 14.41 10.23 9.37
N LYS A 145 14.21 11.07 8.36
CA LYS A 145 13.88 12.48 8.54
C LYS A 145 12.45 12.72 8.98
N THR A 146 11.58 11.72 8.88
CA THR A 146 10.23 11.86 9.43
C THR A 146 10.34 11.94 10.97
N LYS A 147 9.63 12.89 11.56
CA LYS A 147 9.57 13.02 13.03
C LYS A 147 8.59 12.02 13.65
N SER A 148 8.17 11.00 12.89
CA SER A 148 7.25 9.98 13.37
C SER A 148 7.91 9.06 14.40
N CYS A 149 7.20 8.78 15.48
CA CYS A 149 7.61 7.75 16.45
C CYS A 149 7.64 6.33 15.82
N TYR A 150 7.02 6.14 14.66
CA TYR A 150 6.99 4.88 13.90
C TYR A 150 8.15 4.74 12.90
N ALA A 151 8.95 5.78 12.67
CA ALA A 151 10.09 5.70 11.76
C ALA A 151 11.06 4.54 12.09
N PRO A 152 11.41 4.25 13.38
CA PRO A 152 12.22 3.09 13.71
C PRO A 152 11.61 1.77 13.27
N MET A 153 10.29 1.59 13.42
CA MET A 153 9.57 0.39 12.96
C MET A 153 9.70 0.21 11.46
N TYR A 154 9.46 1.26 10.68
CA TYR A 154 9.57 1.17 9.21
C TYR A 154 10.98 0.87 8.75
N LEU A 155 12.01 1.41 9.40
CA LEU A 155 13.40 1.13 9.07
C LEU A 155 13.78 -0.33 9.37
N GLU A 156 13.34 -0.88 10.51
CA GLU A 156 13.52 -2.29 10.84
C GLU A 156 12.81 -3.21 9.83
N ILE A 157 11.61 -2.84 9.38
CA ILE A 157 10.87 -3.58 8.35
C ILE A 157 11.58 -3.50 6.99
N LEU A 158 12.08 -2.34 6.59
CA LEU A 158 12.82 -2.17 5.34
C LEU A 158 14.10 -3.01 5.32
N ASP A 159 14.81 -3.10 6.45
CA ASP A 159 16.00 -3.96 6.58
C ASP A 159 15.64 -5.45 6.46
N MET A 160 14.55 -5.87 7.11
CA MET A 160 13.99 -7.22 6.97
C MET A 160 13.61 -7.53 5.52
N GLU A 161 12.85 -6.65 4.85
CA GLU A 161 12.42 -6.88 3.47
C GLU A 161 13.63 -6.95 2.53
N ARG A 162 14.61 -6.06 2.67
CA ARG A 162 15.85 -6.12 1.90
C ARG A 162 16.54 -7.47 2.07
N THR A 163 16.70 -7.92 3.30
CA THR A 163 17.36 -9.20 3.62
C THR A 163 16.63 -10.39 2.99
N LEU A 164 15.29 -10.39 3.00
CA LEU A 164 14.49 -11.42 2.33
C LEU A 164 14.63 -11.36 0.80
N PHE A 165 14.62 -10.18 0.20
CA PHE A 165 14.81 -10.02 -1.24
C PHE A 165 16.22 -10.41 -1.71
N GLU A 166 17.23 -10.29 -0.84
CA GLU A 166 18.59 -10.78 -1.05
C GLU A 166 18.69 -12.32 -0.90
N LYS A 167 17.56 -13.01 -0.68
CA LYS A 167 17.46 -14.47 -0.47
C LYS A 167 18.15 -14.98 0.80
N ASN A 168 18.48 -14.11 1.74
CA ASN A 168 18.97 -14.50 3.04
C ASN A 168 17.78 -14.78 3.98
N PHE A 169 17.09 -15.89 3.71
CA PHE A 169 15.84 -16.23 4.41
C PHE A 169 16.04 -16.46 5.90
N GLN A 170 17.16 -17.07 6.33
CA GLN A 170 17.41 -17.30 7.75
C GLN A 170 17.50 -15.99 8.53
N GLN A 171 18.29 -15.04 8.07
CA GLN A 171 18.42 -13.73 8.71
C GLN A 171 17.14 -12.91 8.56
N GLY A 172 16.50 -12.95 7.40
CA GLY A 172 15.25 -12.23 7.14
C GLY A 172 14.11 -12.69 8.04
N MET A 173 13.98 -14.01 8.28
CA MET A 173 12.99 -14.58 9.21
C MET A 173 13.29 -14.20 10.68
N ALA A 174 14.57 -14.18 11.08
CA ALA A 174 14.96 -13.72 12.40
C ALA A 174 14.60 -12.24 12.61
N LEU A 175 14.82 -11.39 11.62
CA LEU A 175 14.40 -9.99 11.64
C LEU A 175 12.86 -9.85 11.67
N ALA A 176 12.13 -10.64 10.88
CA ALA A 176 10.68 -10.64 10.88
C ALA A 176 10.10 -11.02 12.26
N ARG A 177 10.66 -12.05 12.91
CA ARG A 177 10.29 -12.41 14.28
C ARG A 177 10.53 -11.26 15.25
N LYS A 178 11.72 -10.66 15.21
CA LYS A 178 12.05 -9.50 16.05
C LYS A 178 11.08 -8.34 15.89
N VAL A 179 10.71 -8.01 14.65
CA VAL A 179 9.73 -6.97 14.35
C VAL A 179 8.34 -7.36 14.85
N ALA A 180 7.94 -8.62 14.63
CA ALA A 180 6.65 -9.14 15.10
C ALA A 180 6.56 -9.11 16.64
N ASP A 181 7.58 -9.55 17.35
CA ASP A 181 7.61 -9.55 18.82
C ASP A 181 7.56 -8.12 19.39
N LYS A 182 8.15 -7.15 18.69
CA LYS A 182 8.20 -5.76 19.15
C LYS A 182 6.96 -4.96 18.83
N TYR A 183 6.32 -5.23 17.69
CA TYR A 183 5.26 -4.38 17.15
C TYR A 183 3.96 -5.13 16.82
N GLY A 184 3.98 -6.46 16.74
CA GLY A 184 2.87 -7.27 16.23
C GLY A 184 1.58 -7.13 17.01
N ASP A 185 1.64 -7.04 18.34
CA ASP A 185 0.43 -6.86 19.17
C ASP A 185 -0.26 -5.52 18.88
N LYS A 186 0.51 -4.47 18.65
CA LYS A 186 -0.02 -3.13 18.34
C LYS A 186 -0.38 -2.98 16.85
N HIS A 187 0.28 -3.72 15.99
CA HIS A 187 0.15 -3.65 14.53
C HIS A 187 0.00 -5.04 13.90
N PRO A 188 -1.10 -5.76 14.19
CA PRO A 188 -1.27 -7.16 13.76
C PRO A 188 -1.32 -7.34 12.24
N TYR A 189 -1.65 -6.30 11.47
CA TYR A 189 -1.56 -6.32 10.01
C TYR A 189 -0.15 -6.66 9.48
N LEU A 190 0.91 -6.51 10.31
CA LEU A 190 2.29 -6.82 9.93
C LEU A 190 2.46 -8.30 9.56
N TYR A 191 1.80 -9.23 10.26
CA TYR A 191 1.90 -10.65 9.94
C TYR A 191 1.47 -10.96 8.49
N ARG A 192 0.37 -10.35 8.04
CA ARG A 192 -0.07 -10.46 6.65
C ARG A 192 0.94 -9.86 5.67
N GLN A 193 1.53 -8.71 6.01
CA GLN A 193 2.51 -8.06 5.14
C GLN A 193 3.82 -8.84 5.07
N PHE A 194 4.29 -9.41 6.16
CA PHE A 194 5.50 -10.25 6.18
C PHE A 194 5.31 -11.50 5.33
N PHE A 195 4.17 -12.17 5.44
CA PHE A 195 3.91 -13.34 4.63
C PHE A 195 3.86 -12.99 3.13
N TYR A 196 3.23 -11.88 2.77
CA TYR A 196 3.24 -11.37 1.40
C TYR A 196 4.67 -11.09 0.90
N THR A 197 5.54 -10.53 1.75
CA THR A 197 6.96 -10.32 1.41
C THR A 197 7.69 -11.63 1.18
N LEU A 198 7.44 -12.67 1.97
CA LEU A 198 8.01 -14.01 1.76
C LEU A 198 7.63 -14.58 0.39
N ILE A 199 6.36 -14.42 -0.03
CA ILE A 199 5.92 -14.87 -1.35
C ILE A 199 6.70 -14.15 -2.45
N ILE A 200 6.77 -12.82 -2.41
CA ILE A 200 7.46 -12.03 -3.44
C ILE A 200 8.96 -12.31 -3.45
N ALA A 201 9.57 -12.53 -2.29
CA ALA A 201 10.99 -12.88 -2.19
C ALA A 201 11.32 -14.29 -2.72
N GLY A 202 10.30 -15.10 -3.06
CA GLY A 202 10.48 -16.47 -3.57
C GLY A 202 10.80 -17.47 -2.47
N PHE A 203 10.31 -17.25 -1.24
CA PHE A 203 10.46 -18.22 -0.15
C PHE A 203 9.86 -19.58 -0.49
N PHE A 204 8.83 -19.60 -1.34
CA PHE A 204 8.14 -20.81 -1.78
C PHE A 204 8.81 -21.52 -2.95
N ASP A 205 9.95 -21.02 -3.44
CA ASP A 205 10.76 -21.73 -4.44
C ASP A 205 11.28 -23.06 -3.86
N ASP A 206 11.46 -24.06 -4.70
CA ASP A 206 11.92 -25.41 -4.30
C ASP A 206 13.28 -25.41 -3.59
N SER A 207 14.09 -24.37 -3.81
CA SER A 207 15.40 -24.21 -3.17
C SER A 207 15.34 -23.97 -1.66
N VAL A 208 14.21 -23.52 -1.12
CA VAL A 208 14.02 -23.31 0.33
C VAL A 208 13.48 -24.58 0.96
N THR A 209 14.34 -25.35 1.60
CA THR A 209 14.00 -26.67 2.19
C THR A 209 14.22 -26.75 3.70
N ASP A 210 14.67 -25.67 4.33
CA ASP A 210 14.92 -25.64 5.78
C ASP A 210 13.61 -25.77 6.57
N PRO A 211 13.43 -26.89 7.33
CA PRO A 211 12.19 -27.13 8.06
C PRO A 211 11.89 -26.08 9.13
N GLU A 212 12.94 -25.51 9.76
CA GLU A 212 12.74 -24.50 10.79
C GLU A 212 12.19 -23.21 10.20
N LEU A 213 12.68 -22.80 9.03
CA LEU A 213 12.15 -21.62 8.31
C LEU A 213 10.71 -21.82 7.84
N ILE A 214 10.38 -23.05 7.40
CA ILE A 214 9.02 -23.41 6.97
C ILE A 214 8.06 -23.36 8.17
N GLU A 215 8.45 -23.90 9.31
CA GLU A 215 7.64 -23.86 10.54
C GLU A 215 7.41 -22.41 11.02
N GLN A 216 8.42 -21.56 10.93
CA GLN A 216 8.26 -20.12 11.22
C GLN A 216 7.27 -19.46 10.26
N ALA A 217 7.27 -19.81 8.98
CA ALA A 217 6.30 -19.30 8.02
C ALA A 217 4.88 -19.76 8.32
N ILE A 218 4.69 -21.03 8.75
CA ILE A 218 3.39 -21.54 9.21
C ILE A 218 2.90 -20.71 10.41
N GLY A 219 3.75 -20.46 11.40
CA GLY A 219 3.40 -19.65 12.55
C GLY A 219 2.99 -18.21 12.19
N MET A 220 3.70 -17.57 11.26
CA MET A 220 3.35 -16.22 10.77
C MET A 220 2.03 -16.21 10.00
N ALA A 221 1.78 -17.21 9.15
CA ALA A 221 0.54 -17.35 8.40
C ALA A 221 -0.65 -17.61 9.33
N GLY A 222 -0.46 -18.41 10.37
CA GLY A 222 -1.46 -18.65 11.42
C GLY A 222 -1.86 -17.36 12.13
N LYS A 223 -0.90 -16.58 12.58
CA LYS A 223 -1.17 -15.26 13.18
C LYS A 223 -1.84 -14.30 12.21
N ALA A 224 -1.44 -14.30 10.93
CA ALA A 224 -2.09 -13.48 9.92
C ALA A 224 -3.58 -13.86 9.75
N LEU A 225 -3.90 -15.14 9.77
CA LEU A 225 -5.29 -15.63 9.71
C LEU A 225 -6.08 -15.28 10.97
N GLU A 226 -5.48 -15.43 12.14
CA GLU A 226 -6.10 -15.09 13.43
C GLU A 226 -6.52 -13.61 13.50
N HIS A 227 -5.64 -12.70 13.10
CA HIS A 227 -5.88 -11.27 13.17
C HIS A 227 -6.69 -10.70 12.00
N SER A 228 -6.63 -11.33 10.84
CA SER A 228 -7.32 -10.88 9.63
C SER A 228 -7.88 -12.07 8.87
N PRO A 229 -8.95 -12.71 9.39
CA PRO A 229 -9.55 -13.88 8.76
C PRO A 229 -10.17 -13.48 7.41
N CYS A 230 -9.50 -13.88 6.34
CA CYS A 230 -9.95 -13.67 4.97
C CYS A 230 -9.37 -14.75 4.06
N LYS A 231 -9.90 -14.82 2.85
CA LYS A 231 -9.46 -15.79 1.83
C LYS A 231 -7.95 -15.76 1.58
N GLU A 232 -7.36 -14.58 1.55
CA GLU A 232 -5.93 -14.40 1.29
C GLU A 232 -5.08 -14.98 2.42
N THR A 233 -5.41 -14.70 3.68
CA THR A 233 -4.65 -15.23 4.83
C THR A 233 -4.85 -16.73 5.03
N LEU A 234 -6.02 -17.27 4.66
CA LEU A 234 -6.25 -18.69 4.61
C LEU A 234 -5.37 -19.38 3.55
N LEU A 235 -5.27 -18.77 2.35
CA LEU A 235 -4.37 -19.24 1.30
C LEU A 235 -2.90 -19.22 1.74
N TYR A 236 -2.47 -18.21 2.51
CA TYR A 236 -1.12 -18.15 3.05
C TYR A 236 -0.83 -19.32 3.97
N LEU A 237 -1.74 -19.65 4.88
CA LEU A 237 -1.58 -20.77 5.79
C LEU A 237 -1.57 -22.12 5.04
N ALA A 238 -2.47 -22.28 4.08
CA ALA A 238 -2.51 -23.50 3.25
C ALA A 238 -1.21 -23.67 2.44
N ALA A 239 -0.68 -22.59 1.85
CA ALA A 239 0.58 -22.61 1.11
C ALA A 239 1.78 -23.00 2.00
N ALA A 240 1.82 -22.46 3.23
CA ALA A 240 2.87 -22.79 4.19
C ALA A 240 2.82 -24.27 4.61
N HIS A 241 1.63 -24.84 4.87
CA HIS A 241 1.47 -26.28 5.12
C HIS A 241 1.83 -27.13 3.89
N ALA A 242 1.43 -26.73 2.69
CA ALA A 242 1.86 -27.43 1.47
C ALA A 242 3.39 -27.45 1.33
N LYS A 243 4.05 -26.32 1.62
CA LYS A 243 5.51 -26.20 1.61
C LYS A 243 6.19 -27.13 2.63
N SER A 244 5.57 -27.40 3.79
CA SER A 244 6.06 -28.35 4.78
C SER A 244 5.83 -29.82 4.38
N GLY A 245 5.08 -30.08 3.30
CA GLY A 245 4.64 -31.41 2.91
C GLY A 245 3.34 -31.89 3.58
N ASP A 246 2.73 -31.08 4.43
CA ASP A 246 1.42 -31.36 5.04
C ASP A 246 0.28 -31.01 4.07
N TYR A 247 0.20 -31.75 2.98
CA TYR A 247 -0.81 -31.55 1.93
C TYR A 247 -2.23 -31.80 2.45
N LYS A 248 -2.38 -32.72 3.44
CA LYS A 248 -3.67 -32.97 4.05
C LYS A 248 -4.22 -31.72 4.73
N LYS A 249 -3.40 -31.08 5.56
CA LYS A 249 -3.80 -29.85 6.27
C LYS A 249 -4.03 -28.70 5.30
N ALA A 250 -3.19 -28.55 4.30
CA ALA A 250 -3.38 -27.56 3.23
C ALA A 250 -4.72 -27.76 2.52
N TYR A 251 -5.09 -28.98 2.17
CA TYR A 251 -6.37 -29.29 1.55
C TYR A 251 -7.56 -29.03 2.49
N GLU A 252 -7.50 -29.44 3.76
CA GLU A 252 -8.55 -29.18 4.75
C GLU A 252 -8.84 -27.69 4.92
N LEU A 253 -7.79 -26.87 4.98
CA LEU A 253 -7.90 -25.41 5.05
C LEU A 253 -8.62 -24.84 3.81
N MET A 254 -8.24 -25.29 2.62
CA MET A 254 -8.85 -24.84 1.37
C MET A 254 -10.30 -25.32 1.23
N ALA A 255 -10.62 -26.54 1.67
CA ALA A 255 -11.96 -27.10 1.60
C ALA A 255 -12.94 -26.52 2.63
N SER A 256 -12.45 -25.87 3.68
CA SER A 256 -13.28 -25.25 4.73
C SER A 256 -14.01 -23.98 4.26
N GLU A 257 -13.61 -23.40 3.11
CA GLU A 257 -14.25 -22.23 2.54
C GLU A 257 -15.26 -22.58 1.45
N PRO A 258 -16.56 -22.27 1.61
CA PRO A 258 -17.59 -22.60 0.62
C PRO A 258 -17.49 -21.83 -0.70
N PHE A 259 -16.47 -20.99 -0.89
CA PHE A 259 -16.33 -20.04 -1.99
C PHE A 259 -15.04 -20.17 -2.80
N PHE A 260 -14.48 -21.36 -3.00
CA PHE A 260 -13.48 -21.56 -4.04
C PHE A 260 -14.10 -22.15 -5.31
N PRO A 261 -14.61 -21.34 -6.26
CA PRO A 261 -14.72 -21.83 -7.62
C PRO A 261 -13.29 -22.11 -8.11
N ALA A 262 -13.07 -23.29 -8.60
CA ALA A 262 -11.79 -23.89 -8.97
C ALA A 262 -10.81 -23.08 -9.89
N PRO A 263 -11.12 -21.94 -10.51
CA PRO A 263 -10.15 -21.32 -11.42
C PRO A 263 -9.56 -19.97 -11.00
N VAL A 264 -9.56 -19.57 -9.72
CA VAL A 264 -8.96 -18.27 -9.32
C VAL A 264 -7.85 -18.47 -8.28
N LEU A 265 -7.03 -19.49 -8.48
CA LEU A 265 -5.71 -19.51 -7.90
C LEU A 265 -4.84 -18.57 -8.72
N SER A 266 -4.34 -17.49 -8.10
CA SER A 266 -3.37 -16.62 -8.75
C SER A 266 -2.25 -17.51 -9.29
N THR A 267 -1.83 -17.25 -10.51
CA THR A 267 -0.80 -18.00 -11.24
C THR A 267 0.51 -18.22 -10.48
N ALA A 268 0.71 -17.55 -9.35
CA ALA A 268 1.87 -17.69 -8.47
C ALA A 268 1.81 -18.90 -7.51
N LEU A 269 0.62 -19.38 -7.15
CA LEU A 269 0.45 -20.54 -6.24
C LEU A 269 0.05 -21.82 -6.98
N TYR A 270 -0.37 -21.72 -8.23
CA TYR A 270 -0.84 -22.83 -9.07
C TYR A 270 0.18 -23.94 -9.29
N PRO A 271 1.48 -23.68 -9.47
CA PRO A 271 2.48 -24.73 -9.67
C PRO A 271 2.62 -25.68 -8.46
N TYR A 272 2.39 -25.17 -7.25
CA TYR A 272 2.64 -25.94 -6.03
C TYR A 272 1.46 -26.80 -5.59
N LEU A 273 0.24 -26.47 -5.99
CA LEU A 273 -0.97 -27.19 -5.57
C LEU A 273 -1.37 -28.31 -6.55
N HIS A 274 -0.89 -28.29 -7.80
CA HIS A 274 -1.27 -29.29 -8.83
C HIS A 274 -0.24 -30.36 -9.15
N LEU A 275 0.98 -30.29 -8.61
CA LEU A 275 2.01 -31.29 -8.91
C LEU A 275 1.96 -32.54 -8.04
N HIS A 276 1.09 -32.61 -7.04
CA HIS A 276 1.04 -33.71 -6.07
C HIS A 276 -0.38 -34.16 -5.66
N ALA A 277 -1.41 -33.86 -6.46
CA ALA A 277 -2.77 -34.37 -6.25
C ALA A 277 -3.05 -35.63 -7.09
#